data_815eca975b384cded36a23eeec9bbb83
#
_entry.id   815eca975b384cded36a23eeec9bbb83
#
_cell.length_a   1.000
_cell.length_b   1.000
_cell.length_c   1.000
_cell.angle_alpha   90.00
_cell.angle_beta   90.00
_cell.angle_gamma   90.00
#
_symmetry.space_group_name_H-M   'P 1'
#
loop_
_entity.id
_entity.type
_entity.pdbx_description
1 polymer ?
#
loop_
_entity_poly.entity_id
_entity_poly.type
_entity_poly.pdbx_seq_one_letter_code
_entity_poly.pdbx_strand_id
1 'polypeptide(L)'
;MRLLCRFLPLMLLGFVLAGCGPTKKSVFPPDVSIQQLSVRPGGQWHLTLRIQNNSYGEMDFSSLDGQLQVAELVPMRLHADFTLDVPALAGDVIELDVLPTTAMSQALQAIADKGSAGSLGYRISGSAVAKPEQEKKPRSFDFSGSNWISAVPGVAGTYR
;
A
#
# COMPACT_ATOMS: atom_id res chain seq x y z
N MET A 1 -9.73 56.51 34.38
CA MET A 1 -10.59 55.83 33.38
C MET A 1 -10.06 55.87 31.93
N ARG A 2 -9.16 56.76 31.55
CA ARG A 2 -8.65 56.83 30.15
C ARG A 2 -7.51 55.88 29.80
N LEU A 3 -6.83 55.30 30.78
CA LEU A 3 -5.75 54.32 30.53
C LEU A 3 -6.30 52.89 30.28
N LEU A 4 -7.41 52.50 30.90
CA LEU A 4 -7.99 51.17 30.72
C LEU A 4 -8.48 50.91 29.30
N CYS A 5 -9.00 51.95 28.59
CA CYS A 5 -9.49 51.81 27.21
C CYS A 5 -8.37 51.63 26.16
N ARG A 6 -7.11 51.92 26.49
CA ARG A 6 -5.97 51.80 25.54
C ARG A 6 -5.36 50.40 25.51
N PHE A 7 -5.53 49.61 26.58
CA PHE A 7 -4.98 48.26 26.67
C PHE A 7 -5.99 47.17 26.21
N LEU A 8 -7.28 47.49 26.13
CA LEU A 8 -8.32 46.58 25.70
C LEU A 8 -8.13 46.05 24.26
N PRO A 9 -7.80 46.90 23.24
CA PRO A 9 -7.60 46.38 21.87
C PRO A 9 -6.30 45.57 21.73
N LEU A 10 -5.29 45.84 22.57
CA LEU A 10 -4.03 45.09 22.55
C LEU A 10 -4.20 43.67 23.13
N MET A 11 -5.06 43.53 24.15
CA MET A 11 -5.40 42.22 24.75
C MET A 11 -6.29 41.38 23.85
N LEU A 12 -7.18 42.02 23.06
CA LEU A 12 -8.04 41.32 22.08
C LEU A 12 -7.23 40.81 20.88
N LEU A 13 -6.18 41.55 20.46
CA LEU A 13 -5.29 41.13 19.35
C LEU A 13 -4.46 39.90 19.71
N GLY A 14 -4.06 39.76 21.00
CA GLY A 14 -3.32 38.58 21.49
C GLY A 14 -4.12 37.29 21.48
N PHE A 15 -5.45 37.34 21.62
CA PHE A 15 -6.31 36.14 21.60
C PHE A 15 -6.54 35.57 20.20
N VAL A 16 -6.44 36.39 19.16
CA VAL A 16 -6.67 35.95 17.75
C VAL A 16 -5.45 35.16 17.21
N LEU A 17 -4.26 35.35 17.76
CA LEU A 17 -3.05 34.64 17.34
C LEU A 17 -2.87 33.25 17.98
N ALA A 18 -3.67 32.89 18.99
CA ALA A 18 -3.58 31.58 19.67
C ALA A 18 -4.40 30.46 18.98
N GLY A 19 -5.06 30.75 17.87
CA GLY A 19 -6.01 29.83 17.21
C GLY A 19 -5.44 28.84 16.22
N CYS A 20 -4.14 28.88 15.90
CA CYS A 20 -3.50 27.87 15.01
C CYS A 20 -3.06 26.65 15.82
N GLY A 21 -3.98 25.74 16.11
CA GLY A 21 -3.64 24.38 16.50
C GLY A 21 -2.96 23.63 15.35
N PRO A 22 -2.22 22.54 15.65
CA PRO A 22 -1.61 21.73 14.59
C PRO A 22 -2.70 21.20 13.64
N THR A 23 -2.54 21.45 12.35
CA THR A 23 -3.44 20.98 11.33
C THR A 23 -3.46 19.45 11.31
N LYS A 24 -4.65 18.85 11.45
CA LYS A 24 -4.80 17.40 11.36
C LYS A 24 -4.55 16.95 9.91
N LYS A 25 -3.57 16.07 9.71
CA LYS A 25 -3.29 15.48 8.40
C LYS A 25 -4.38 14.48 8.03
N SER A 26 -4.85 14.52 6.79
CA SER A 26 -5.84 13.56 6.31
C SER A 26 -5.20 12.18 6.11
N VAL A 27 -5.91 11.15 6.53
CA VAL A 27 -5.49 9.75 6.47
C VAL A 27 -6.43 8.99 5.53
N PHE A 28 -5.85 8.32 4.54
CA PHE A 28 -6.55 7.54 3.52
C PHE A 28 -6.08 6.09 3.51
N PRO A 29 -6.91 5.15 3.02
CA PRO A 29 -6.48 3.77 2.79
C PRO A 29 -5.28 3.72 1.84
N PRO A 30 -4.36 2.76 2.04
CA PRO A 30 -3.25 2.53 1.13
C PRO A 30 -3.72 1.83 -0.14
N ASP A 31 -2.98 1.99 -1.23
CA ASP A 31 -3.08 1.10 -2.38
C ASP A 31 -2.01 0.00 -2.29
N VAL A 32 -2.39 -1.21 -2.68
CA VAL A 32 -1.47 -2.35 -2.74
C VAL A 32 -1.49 -2.92 -4.17
N SER A 33 -0.30 -3.14 -4.73
CA SER A 33 -0.15 -3.68 -6.08
C SER A 33 1.07 -4.60 -6.19
N ILE A 34 1.06 -5.50 -7.17
CA ILE A 34 2.24 -6.31 -7.49
C ILE A 34 3.20 -5.43 -8.30
N GLN A 35 4.39 -5.19 -7.76
CA GLN A 35 5.48 -4.53 -8.48
C GLN A 35 6.27 -5.55 -9.29
N GLN A 36 6.48 -6.75 -8.73
CA GLN A 36 7.15 -7.85 -9.40
C GLN A 36 6.66 -9.19 -8.85
N LEU A 37 6.59 -10.17 -9.73
CA LEU A 37 6.41 -11.57 -9.40
C LEU A 37 7.56 -12.35 -10.04
N SER A 38 8.26 -13.17 -9.27
CA SER A 38 9.26 -14.09 -9.80
C SER A 38 8.97 -15.53 -9.37
N VAL A 39 9.17 -16.46 -10.31
CA VAL A 39 8.99 -17.89 -10.04
C VAL A 39 10.32 -18.46 -9.59
N ARG A 40 10.36 -18.95 -8.35
CA ARG A 40 11.56 -19.59 -7.77
C ARG A 40 11.67 -21.05 -8.17
N PRO A 41 12.85 -21.65 -8.03
CA PRO A 41 13.01 -23.10 -8.15
C PRO A 41 12.01 -23.83 -7.25
N GLY A 42 11.29 -24.82 -7.80
CA GLY A 42 10.21 -25.49 -7.08
C GLY A 42 8.81 -24.91 -7.29
N GLY A 43 8.67 -23.83 -8.09
CA GLY A 43 7.37 -23.29 -8.49
C GLY A 43 6.74 -22.32 -7.48
N GLN A 44 7.42 -22.01 -6.40
CA GLN A 44 7.01 -20.97 -5.45
C GLN A 44 7.06 -19.58 -6.11
N TRP A 45 6.10 -18.74 -5.83
CA TRP A 45 6.10 -17.35 -6.27
C TRP A 45 6.67 -16.44 -5.21
N HIS A 46 7.63 -15.63 -5.60
CA HIS A 46 8.15 -14.53 -4.81
C HIS A 46 7.51 -13.24 -5.32
N LEU A 47 6.73 -12.61 -4.45
CA LEU A 47 6.01 -11.39 -4.74
C LEU A 47 6.73 -10.20 -4.10
N THR A 48 7.00 -9.18 -4.88
CA THR A 48 7.33 -7.84 -4.42
C THR A 48 6.05 -7.01 -4.53
N LEU A 49 5.42 -6.71 -3.40
CA LEU A 49 4.22 -5.88 -3.32
C LEU A 49 4.61 -4.45 -3.00
N ARG A 50 4.08 -3.50 -3.76
CA ARG A 50 4.17 -2.08 -3.47
C ARG A 50 2.99 -1.67 -2.61
N ILE A 51 3.29 -1.01 -1.48
CA ILE A 51 2.32 -0.34 -0.61
C ILE A 51 2.47 1.16 -0.84
N GLN A 52 1.42 1.81 -1.31
CA GLN A 52 1.37 3.26 -1.54
C GLN A 52 0.60 3.92 -0.41
N ASN A 53 1.26 4.80 0.34
CA ASN A 53 0.62 5.66 1.33
C ASN A 53 -0.03 6.86 0.62
N ASN A 54 -1.35 6.93 0.64
CA ASN A 54 -2.13 8.02 0.05
C ASN A 54 -2.42 9.14 1.05
N SER A 55 -1.91 9.02 2.29
CA SER A 55 -2.16 9.96 3.38
C SER A 55 -1.18 11.15 3.33
N TYR A 56 -1.59 12.27 3.92
CA TYR A 56 -0.74 13.46 4.05
C TYR A 56 0.22 13.41 5.24
N GLY A 57 0.27 12.30 5.98
CA GLY A 57 1.23 11.98 7.03
C GLY A 57 1.90 10.64 6.75
N GLU A 58 3.01 10.39 7.45
CA GLU A 58 3.70 9.12 7.48
C GLU A 58 2.79 8.02 8.04
N MET A 59 2.96 6.78 7.58
CA MET A 59 2.26 5.61 8.07
C MET A 59 3.25 4.47 8.36
N ASP A 60 3.23 3.98 9.61
CA ASP A 60 4.01 2.82 10.05
C ASP A 60 3.19 1.55 9.83
N PHE A 61 3.44 0.83 8.74
CA PHE A 61 2.76 -0.43 8.43
C PHE A 61 3.39 -1.61 9.19
N SER A 62 2.57 -2.53 9.68
CA SER A 62 3.01 -3.68 10.48
C SER A 62 2.55 -5.04 9.99
N SER A 63 1.45 -5.13 9.27
CA SER A 63 0.99 -6.40 8.69
C SER A 63 0.06 -6.18 7.50
N LEU A 64 -0.05 -7.21 6.67
CA LEU A 64 -0.98 -7.29 5.55
C LEU A 64 -1.64 -8.67 5.56
N ASP A 65 -2.97 -8.68 5.52
CA ASP A 65 -3.80 -9.86 5.31
C ASP A 65 -4.69 -9.64 4.11
N GLY A 66 -4.66 -10.57 3.15
CA GLY A 66 -5.43 -10.38 1.94
C GLY A 66 -5.53 -11.62 1.06
N GLN A 67 -6.00 -11.38 -0.15
CA GLN A 67 -6.18 -12.38 -1.18
C GLN A 67 -5.66 -11.85 -2.51
N LEU A 68 -4.97 -12.72 -3.25
CA LEU A 68 -4.57 -12.50 -4.63
C LEU A 68 -5.37 -13.44 -5.54
N GLN A 69 -6.14 -12.87 -6.44
CA GLN A 69 -6.84 -13.59 -7.51
C GLN A 69 -6.16 -13.31 -8.84
N VAL A 70 -5.82 -14.35 -9.58
CA VAL A 70 -5.18 -14.28 -10.90
C VAL A 70 -6.09 -14.90 -11.91
N ALA A 71 -6.34 -14.23 -13.04
CA ALA A 71 -7.18 -14.71 -14.13
C ALA A 71 -8.57 -15.25 -13.69
N GLU A 72 -9.18 -14.63 -12.67
CA GLU A 72 -10.47 -15.06 -12.08
C GLU A 72 -10.48 -16.49 -11.50
N LEU A 73 -9.29 -17.05 -11.26
CA LEU A 73 -9.12 -18.33 -10.58
C LEU A 73 -9.42 -18.20 -9.09
N VAL A 74 -9.45 -19.32 -8.37
CA VAL A 74 -9.64 -19.33 -6.92
C VAL A 74 -8.55 -18.48 -6.25
N PRO A 75 -8.92 -17.49 -5.42
CA PRO A 75 -7.94 -16.62 -4.77
C PRO A 75 -6.99 -17.38 -3.84
N MET A 76 -5.73 -16.97 -3.79
CA MET A 76 -4.78 -17.41 -2.78
C MET A 76 -4.70 -16.41 -1.64
N ARG A 77 -4.47 -16.88 -0.42
CA ARG A 77 -4.28 -16.03 0.74
C ARG A 77 -2.87 -15.42 0.73
N LEU A 78 -2.82 -14.13 1.07
CA LEU A 78 -1.60 -13.39 1.36
C LEU A 78 -1.58 -13.07 2.85
N HIS A 79 -0.45 -13.27 3.50
CA HIS A 79 -0.22 -12.87 4.88
C HIS A 79 1.25 -12.51 5.06
N ALA A 80 1.52 -11.35 5.64
CA ALA A 80 2.86 -10.91 5.97
C ALA A 80 2.85 -10.02 7.21
N ASP A 81 3.78 -10.27 8.13
CA ASP A 81 4.14 -9.37 9.23
C ASP A 81 5.47 -8.71 8.89
N PHE A 82 5.55 -7.40 9.04
CA PHE A 82 6.72 -6.60 8.67
C PHE A 82 6.74 -5.28 9.44
N THR A 83 7.79 -4.50 9.28
CA THR A 83 7.88 -3.11 9.75
C THR A 83 8.28 -2.26 8.56
N LEU A 84 7.44 -1.30 8.19
CA LEU A 84 7.64 -0.46 7.02
C LEU A 84 7.10 0.94 7.26
N ASP A 85 8.00 1.92 7.31
CA ASP A 85 7.67 3.32 7.46
C ASP A 85 7.55 3.96 6.07
N VAL A 86 6.35 4.37 5.71
CA VAL A 86 6.08 4.97 4.39
C VAL A 86 5.77 6.45 4.57
N PRO A 87 6.62 7.36 4.05
CA PRO A 87 6.36 8.80 4.09
C PRO A 87 5.04 9.18 3.42
N ALA A 88 4.57 10.39 3.72
CA ALA A 88 3.37 10.96 3.08
C ALA A 88 3.44 10.90 1.56
N LEU A 89 2.38 10.42 0.91
CA LEU A 89 2.24 10.34 -0.55
C LEU A 89 3.35 9.54 -1.26
N ALA A 90 4.10 8.73 -0.51
CA ALA A 90 5.16 7.85 -1.02
C ALA A 90 4.72 6.39 -1.06
N GLY A 91 5.54 5.53 -1.65
CA GLY A 91 5.33 4.09 -1.65
C GLY A 91 6.63 3.35 -1.42
N ASP A 92 6.52 2.21 -0.75
CA ASP A 92 7.63 1.29 -0.51
C ASP A 92 7.18 -0.15 -0.73
N VAL A 93 8.07 -1.11 -0.63
CA VAL A 93 7.81 -2.50 -0.99
C VAL A 93 8.00 -3.47 0.17
N ILE A 94 7.20 -4.53 0.14
CA ILE A 94 7.40 -5.73 0.96
C ILE A 94 7.58 -6.93 0.05
N GLU A 95 8.25 -7.95 0.55
CA GLU A 95 8.46 -9.20 -0.15
C GLU A 95 7.82 -10.35 0.61
N LEU A 96 7.15 -11.25 -0.11
CA LEU A 96 6.61 -12.46 0.46
C LEU A 96 6.64 -13.61 -0.54
N ASP A 97 6.77 -14.82 -0.01
CA ASP A 97 6.72 -16.04 -0.80
C ASP A 97 5.35 -16.72 -0.64
N VAL A 98 4.76 -17.13 -1.76
CA VAL A 98 3.46 -17.79 -1.78
C VAL A 98 3.51 -19.05 -2.64
N LEU A 99 2.63 -20.02 -2.33
CA LEU A 99 2.48 -21.23 -3.13
C LEU A 99 1.26 -21.08 -4.04
N PRO A 100 1.46 -20.91 -5.35
CA PRO A 100 0.36 -20.80 -6.29
C PRO A 100 -0.34 -22.16 -6.47
N THR A 101 -1.61 -22.12 -6.89
CA THR A 101 -2.27 -23.33 -7.37
C THR A 101 -1.69 -23.74 -8.74
N THR A 102 -1.87 -25.01 -9.12
CA THR A 102 -1.45 -25.49 -10.45
C THR A 102 -2.08 -24.67 -11.57
N ALA A 103 -3.36 -24.29 -11.43
CA ALA A 103 -4.06 -23.47 -12.43
C ALA A 103 -3.43 -22.07 -12.56
N MET A 104 -3.04 -21.44 -11.45
CA MET A 104 -2.34 -20.14 -11.46
C MET A 104 -0.98 -20.24 -12.14
N SER A 105 -0.21 -21.29 -11.82
CA SER A 105 1.11 -21.52 -12.46
C SER A 105 0.97 -21.75 -13.98
N GLN A 106 -0.05 -22.48 -14.41
CA GLN A 106 -0.35 -22.67 -15.83
C GLN A 106 -0.77 -21.38 -16.53
N ALA A 107 -1.60 -20.55 -15.88
CA ALA A 107 -2.00 -19.26 -16.42
C ALA A 107 -0.78 -18.32 -16.58
N LEU A 108 0.14 -18.32 -15.61
CA LEU A 108 1.37 -17.55 -15.67
C LEU A 108 2.29 -18.05 -16.78
N GLN A 109 2.44 -19.37 -16.94
CA GLN A 109 3.24 -19.96 -18.03
C GLN A 109 2.66 -19.61 -19.41
N ALA A 110 1.34 -19.63 -19.55
CA ALA A 110 0.67 -19.29 -20.80
C ALA A 110 0.93 -17.85 -21.29
N ILE A 111 1.18 -16.89 -20.38
CA ILE A 111 1.60 -15.55 -20.79
C ILE A 111 3.10 -15.49 -21.10
N ALA A 112 3.92 -16.29 -20.43
CA ALA A 112 5.34 -16.39 -20.76
C ALA A 112 5.55 -16.90 -22.18
N ASP A 113 4.79 -17.91 -22.58
CA ASP A 113 4.83 -18.49 -23.93
C ASP A 113 4.41 -17.50 -25.04
N LYS A 114 3.60 -16.49 -24.69
CA LYS A 114 3.21 -15.39 -25.60
C LYS A 114 4.24 -14.27 -25.68
N GLY A 115 5.28 -14.32 -24.85
CA GLY A 115 6.31 -13.29 -24.78
C GLY A 115 5.75 -11.92 -24.41
N SER A 116 6.23 -10.86 -25.05
CA SER A 116 5.84 -9.48 -24.77
C SER A 116 4.37 -9.14 -25.06
N ALA A 117 3.66 -9.99 -25.80
CA ALA A 117 2.23 -9.82 -26.07
C ALA A 117 1.34 -10.43 -24.98
N GLY A 118 1.92 -11.21 -24.05
CA GLY A 118 1.19 -11.87 -22.97
C GLY A 118 0.99 -10.96 -21.77
N SER A 119 -0.26 -10.83 -21.31
CA SER A 119 -0.59 -10.18 -20.04
C SER A 119 -1.62 -10.98 -19.26
N LEU A 120 -1.61 -10.86 -17.95
CA LEU A 120 -2.48 -11.58 -17.04
C LEU A 120 -3.07 -10.61 -16.02
N GLY A 121 -4.39 -10.50 -16.01
CA GLY A 121 -5.09 -9.66 -15.02
C GLY A 121 -5.03 -10.29 -13.64
N TYR A 122 -4.86 -9.45 -12.62
CA TYR A 122 -4.99 -9.87 -11.24
C TYR A 122 -5.85 -8.88 -10.44
N ARG A 123 -6.40 -9.38 -9.35
CA ARG A 123 -7.06 -8.58 -8.32
C ARG A 123 -6.42 -8.92 -6.98
N ILE A 124 -6.14 -7.88 -6.21
CA ILE A 124 -5.64 -7.98 -4.83
C ILE A 124 -6.60 -7.23 -3.92
N SER A 125 -6.95 -7.83 -2.77
CA SER A 125 -7.83 -7.19 -1.79
C SER A 125 -7.55 -7.71 -0.40
N GLY A 126 -7.81 -6.90 0.62
CA GLY A 126 -7.57 -7.27 2.00
C GLY A 126 -7.51 -6.09 2.92
N SER A 127 -6.75 -6.22 4.00
CA SER A 127 -6.50 -5.17 4.96
C SER A 127 -5.03 -5.09 5.34
N ALA A 128 -4.56 -3.88 5.59
CA ALA A 128 -3.23 -3.59 6.12
C ALA A 128 -3.36 -2.88 7.46
N VAL A 129 -2.58 -3.29 8.45
CA VAL A 129 -2.52 -2.62 9.75
C VAL A 129 -1.42 -1.57 9.69
N ALA A 130 -1.80 -0.32 9.97
CA ALA A 130 -0.85 0.79 10.01
C ALA A 130 -1.17 1.76 11.13
N LYS A 131 -0.14 2.46 11.62
CA LYS A 131 -0.27 3.55 12.58
C LYS A 131 0.02 4.88 11.86
N PRO A 132 -0.98 5.73 11.60
CA PRO A 132 -0.77 7.06 11.10
C PRO A 132 0.06 7.94 12.08
N GLU A 133 0.90 8.80 11.55
CA GLU A 133 1.82 9.68 12.30
C GLU A 133 1.17 10.39 13.51
N GLN A 134 -0.05 10.90 13.34
CA GLN A 134 -0.75 11.66 14.39
C GLN A 134 -1.66 10.79 15.26
N GLU A 135 -1.73 9.49 15.03
CA GLU A 135 -2.55 8.56 15.80
C GLU A 135 -1.70 7.82 16.85
N LYS A 136 -2.30 7.55 18.01
CA LYS A 136 -1.60 6.86 19.11
C LYS A 136 -1.57 5.34 18.95
N LYS A 137 -2.48 4.79 18.15
CA LYS A 137 -2.66 3.34 17.98
C LYS A 137 -2.75 2.98 16.50
N PRO A 138 -2.23 1.81 16.11
CA PRO A 138 -2.47 1.28 14.78
C PRO A 138 -3.95 0.93 14.59
N ARG A 139 -4.40 0.92 13.34
CA ARG A 139 -5.72 0.45 12.92
C ARG A 139 -5.65 -0.23 11.57
N SER A 140 -6.67 -0.98 11.23
CA SER A 140 -6.80 -1.65 9.94
C SER A 140 -7.32 -0.68 8.88
N PHE A 141 -6.79 -0.83 7.67
CA PHE A 141 -7.20 -0.13 6.46
C PHE A 141 -7.47 -1.16 5.37
N ASP A 142 -8.67 -1.15 4.83
CA ASP A 142 -9.01 -2.01 3.71
C ASP A 142 -8.38 -1.48 2.43
N PHE A 143 -7.94 -2.40 1.58
CA PHE A 143 -7.43 -2.09 0.24
C PHE A 143 -8.06 -3.02 -0.80
N SER A 144 -8.19 -2.53 -2.02
CA SER A 144 -8.55 -3.35 -3.18
C SER A 144 -7.97 -2.71 -4.44
N GLY A 145 -7.40 -3.55 -5.30
CA GLY A 145 -6.82 -3.11 -6.56
C GLY A 145 -6.93 -4.20 -7.63
N SER A 146 -6.91 -3.78 -8.88
CA SER A 146 -6.79 -4.68 -10.03
C SER A 146 -5.80 -4.08 -11.02
N ASN A 147 -4.96 -4.94 -11.60
CA ASN A 147 -3.97 -4.53 -12.57
C ASN A 147 -3.58 -5.76 -13.43
N TRP A 148 -2.54 -5.59 -14.25
CA TRP A 148 -2.05 -6.59 -15.17
C TRP A 148 -0.57 -6.81 -14.91
N ILE A 149 -0.12 -8.06 -15.09
CA ILE A 149 1.31 -8.40 -15.13
C ILE A 149 1.63 -9.00 -16.49
N SER A 150 2.84 -8.74 -16.97
CA SER A 150 3.37 -9.26 -18.22
C SER A 150 4.76 -9.84 -17.99
N ALA A 151 5.16 -10.80 -18.82
CA ALA A 151 6.50 -11.35 -18.75
C ALA A 151 7.56 -10.26 -19.06
N VAL A 152 8.63 -10.23 -18.27
CA VAL A 152 9.76 -9.31 -18.51
C VAL A 152 10.63 -9.88 -19.64
N PRO A 153 10.77 -9.16 -20.79
CA PRO A 153 11.56 -9.65 -21.91
C PRO A 153 13.01 -9.93 -21.49
N GLY A 154 13.50 -11.13 -21.84
CA GLY A 154 14.87 -11.55 -21.56
C GLY A 154 15.14 -12.01 -20.12
N VAL A 155 14.15 -11.97 -19.23
CA VAL A 155 14.28 -12.43 -17.83
C VAL A 155 13.27 -13.54 -17.57
N ALA A 156 13.71 -14.78 -17.68
CA ALA A 156 12.82 -15.93 -17.47
C ALA A 156 12.24 -15.95 -16.07
N GLY A 157 10.94 -16.32 -15.96
CA GLY A 157 10.24 -16.46 -14.69
C GLY A 157 9.98 -15.16 -13.94
N THR A 158 10.14 -14.00 -14.58
CA THR A 158 9.89 -12.68 -13.95
C THR A 158 8.78 -11.94 -14.69
N TYR A 159 7.90 -11.31 -13.91
CA TYR A 159 6.68 -10.64 -14.40
C TYR A 159 6.51 -9.30 -13.69
N ARG A 160 6.01 -8.29 -14.41
CA ARG A 160 5.71 -6.94 -13.89
C ARG A 160 4.43 -6.39 -14.52
#